data_9697ad418a99bdbe294be5ce69d61330
#
_entry.id   9697ad418a99bdbe294be5ce69d61330
#
_cell.length_a   1.000
_cell.length_b   1.000
_cell.length_c   1.000
_cell.angle_alpha   90.00
_cell.angle_beta   90.00
_cell.angle_gamma   90.00
#
_symmetry.space_group_name_H-M   'P 1'
#
loop_
_entity.id
_entity.type
_entity.pdbx_description
1 polymer ?
#
loop_
_entity_poly.entity_id
_entity_poly.type
_entity_poly.pdbx_seq_one_letter_code
_entity_poly.pdbx_strand_id
1 'polypeptide(L)'
;MRLRAVHILLLLTVLASLAGCGRRGRVIPQKKMIRIYSEMFVADQWLRDHPDAQYAADTTLFYDPIFKRNGYSFADYDRSVHFYLDRPEKYMRMLNRAADRIRKEGAKVELEANRERERMEEIRHLLGLHQWMDFEEDSLRWAGPQTLWPEYVDTRDPGWKLLKYQPFK
;
A
#
# COMPACT_ATOMS: atom_id res chain seq x y z
N MET A 1 29.00 -18.01 -48.73
CA MET A 1 28.92 -17.44 -47.35
C MET A 1 28.33 -16.01 -47.32
N ARG A 2 28.65 -15.12 -48.23
CA ARG A 2 28.21 -13.72 -48.25
C ARG A 2 26.70 -13.56 -48.41
N LEU A 3 26.02 -14.39 -49.22
CA LEU A 3 24.54 -14.30 -49.40
C LEU A 3 23.77 -14.59 -48.10
N ARG A 4 24.19 -15.58 -47.30
CA ARG A 4 23.55 -15.94 -46.04
C ARG A 4 23.69 -14.82 -44.99
N ALA A 5 24.87 -14.15 -44.97
CA ALA A 5 25.10 -13.03 -44.08
C ALA A 5 24.18 -11.82 -44.42
N VAL A 6 23.94 -11.55 -45.70
CA VAL A 6 23.02 -10.49 -46.15
C VAL A 6 21.59 -10.79 -45.75
N HIS A 7 21.15 -12.04 -45.87
CA HIS A 7 19.79 -12.43 -45.46
C HIS A 7 19.60 -12.32 -43.93
N ILE A 8 20.59 -12.69 -43.13
CA ILE A 8 20.55 -12.57 -41.67
C ILE A 8 20.51 -11.10 -41.28
N LEU A 9 21.30 -10.23 -41.91
CA LEU A 9 21.29 -8.80 -41.66
C LEU A 9 19.94 -8.18 -42.01
N LEU A 10 19.33 -8.56 -43.13
CA LEU A 10 18.01 -8.09 -43.57
C LEU A 10 16.91 -8.56 -42.61
N LEU A 11 17.00 -9.78 -42.10
CA LEU A 11 16.06 -10.32 -41.11
C LEU A 11 16.19 -9.60 -39.78
N LEU A 12 17.39 -9.27 -39.33
CA LEU A 12 17.63 -8.49 -38.12
C LEU A 12 17.12 -7.05 -38.24
N THR A 13 17.25 -6.39 -39.38
CA THR A 13 16.73 -5.04 -39.61
C THR A 13 15.20 -5.02 -39.63
N VAL A 14 14.57 -6.03 -40.22
CA VAL A 14 13.10 -6.19 -40.21
C VAL A 14 12.61 -6.46 -38.79
N LEU A 15 13.29 -7.31 -38.03
CA LEU A 15 12.96 -7.57 -36.61
C LEU A 15 13.11 -6.31 -35.74
N ALA A 16 14.17 -5.54 -35.95
CA ALA A 16 14.40 -4.27 -35.23
C ALA A 16 13.35 -3.20 -35.57
N SER A 17 12.88 -3.15 -36.82
CA SER A 17 11.80 -2.22 -37.22
C SER A 17 10.45 -2.60 -36.63
N LEU A 18 10.17 -3.89 -36.42
CA LEU A 18 8.96 -4.36 -35.73
C LEU A 18 8.96 -4.06 -34.22
N ALA A 19 10.13 -4.05 -33.60
CA ALA A 19 10.28 -3.67 -32.18
C ALA A 19 10.11 -2.17 -31.93
N GLY A 20 10.31 -1.31 -32.94
CA GLY A 20 10.19 0.15 -32.86
C GLY A 20 8.74 0.69 -32.88
N CYS A 21 7.74 -0.12 -33.16
CA CYS A 21 6.34 0.32 -33.37
C CYS A 21 5.53 0.47 -32.06
N GLY A 22 6.15 0.84 -30.93
CA GLY A 22 5.56 0.69 -29.60
C GLY A 22 5.29 1.95 -28.77
N ARG A 23 5.34 3.16 -29.31
CA ARG A 23 5.12 4.37 -28.48
C ARG A 23 3.85 5.18 -28.76
N ARG A 24 2.89 4.65 -29.48
CA ARG A 24 1.56 5.21 -29.46
C ARG A 24 0.83 4.66 -28.25
N GLY A 25 0.51 5.51 -27.26
CA GLY A 25 -0.17 5.12 -26.02
C GLY A 25 -1.31 4.14 -26.27
N ARG A 26 -1.38 3.09 -25.46
CA ARG A 26 -2.43 2.06 -25.53
C ARG A 26 -3.66 2.54 -24.77
N VAL A 27 -4.86 2.21 -25.25
CA VAL A 27 -6.08 2.46 -24.46
C VAL A 27 -6.13 1.46 -23.30
N ILE A 28 -6.17 1.99 -22.09
CA ILE A 28 -6.24 1.22 -20.85
C ILE A 28 -7.62 0.59 -20.71
N PRO A 29 -7.72 -0.73 -20.46
CA PRO A 29 -9.01 -1.39 -20.23
C PRO A 29 -9.75 -0.80 -19.02
N GLN A 30 -11.09 -0.76 -19.12
CA GLN A 30 -11.96 -0.14 -18.11
C GLN A 30 -11.66 -0.58 -16.66
N LYS A 31 -11.44 -1.89 -16.43
CA LYS A 31 -11.12 -2.42 -15.09
C LYS A 31 -9.82 -1.82 -14.51
N LYS A 32 -8.82 -1.64 -15.36
CA LYS A 32 -7.54 -1.03 -14.97
C LYS A 32 -7.68 0.47 -14.77
N MET A 33 -8.46 1.13 -15.62
CA MET A 33 -8.74 2.56 -15.50
C MET A 33 -9.47 2.89 -14.18
N ILE A 34 -10.45 2.07 -13.79
CA ILE A 34 -11.14 2.18 -12.48
C ILE A 34 -10.14 2.10 -11.33
N ARG A 35 -9.18 1.16 -11.39
CA ARG A 35 -8.14 1.03 -10.38
C ARG A 35 -7.24 2.25 -10.33
N ILE A 36 -6.77 2.74 -11.48
CA ILE A 36 -5.93 3.93 -11.58
C ILE A 36 -6.66 5.13 -10.99
N TYR A 37 -7.92 5.38 -11.36
CA TYR A 37 -8.72 6.46 -10.76
C TYR A 37 -8.86 6.33 -9.25
N SER A 38 -9.12 5.13 -8.74
CA SER A 38 -9.20 4.92 -7.29
C SER A 38 -7.90 5.30 -6.59
N GLU A 39 -6.76 4.89 -7.15
CA GLU A 39 -5.45 5.19 -6.58
C GLU A 39 -5.12 6.69 -6.70
N MET A 40 -5.50 7.34 -7.80
CA MET A 40 -5.34 8.80 -7.98
C MET A 40 -6.18 9.60 -6.98
N PHE A 41 -7.45 9.25 -6.79
CA PHE A 41 -8.31 9.95 -5.82
C PHE A 41 -7.80 9.86 -4.39
N VAL A 42 -7.27 8.70 -4.00
CA VAL A 42 -6.62 8.55 -2.69
C VAL A 42 -5.35 9.39 -2.60
N ALA A 43 -4.55 9.42 -3.66
CA ALA A 43 -3.34 10.24 -3.74
C ALA A 43 -3.67 11.76 -3.69
N ASP A 44 -4.74 12.18 -4.37
CA ASP A 44 -5.23 13.57 -4.31
C ASP A 44 -5.70 13.95 -2.90
N GLN A 45 -6.38 13.05 -2.20
CA GLN A 45 -6.77 13.29 -0.83
C GLN A 45 -5.54 13.44 0.07
N TRP A 46 -4.56 12.55 -0.08
CA TRP A 46 -3.31 12.64 0.66
C TRP A 46 -2.60 13.98 0.43
N LEU A 47 -2.54 14.47 -0.81
CA LEU A 47 -1.97 15.79 -1.12
C LEU A 47 -2.74 16.94 -0.44
N ARG A 48 -4.06 16.86 -0.39
CA ARG A 48 -4.88 17.88 0.31
C ARG A 48 -4.58 17.91 1.80
N ASP A 49 -4.32 16.75 2.40
CA ASP A 49 -4.02 16.62 3.81
C ASP A 49 -2.55 16.99 4.15
N HIS A 50 -1.69 17.14 3.11
CA HIS A 50 -0.26 17.46 3.23
C HIS A 50 0.12 18.65 2.33
N PRO A 51 -0.21 19.90 2.75
CA PRO A 51 0.03 21.10 1.93
C PRO A 51 1.49 21.29 1.54
N ASP A 52 2.43 20.90 2.41
CA ASP A 52 3.87 21.01 2.15
C ASP A 52 4.30 20.15 0.96
N ALA A 53 3.65 19.00 0.78
CA ALA A 53 3.90 18.11 -0.34
C ALA A 53 3.33 18.62 -1.67
N GLN A 54 2.28 19.47 -1.62
CA GLN A 54 1.68 20.04 -2.82
C GLN A 54 2.66 20.92 -3.60
N TYR A 55 3.50 21.68 -2.92
CA TYR A 55 4.50 22.55 -3.55
C TYR A 55 5.65 21.79 -4.21
N ALA A 56 5.92 20.57 -3.74
CA ALA A 56 6.99 19.72 -4.27
C ALA A 56 6.49 18.76 -5.37
N ALA A 57 5.18 18.56 -5.47
CA ALA A 57 4.59 17.63 -6.42
C ALA A 57 4.45 18.28 -7.81
N ASP A 58 5.37 17.97 -8.71
CA ASP A 58 5.07 18.05 -10.14
C ASP A 58 3.97 16.99 -10.42
N THR A 59 2.80 17.47 -10.84
CA THR A 59 1.61 16.65 -11.05
C THR A 59 1.86 15.45 -11.97
N THR A 60 2.71 15.58 -12.97
CA THR A 60 3.08 14.48 -13.89
C THR A 60 3.92 13.42 -13.20
N LEU A 61 4.88 13.81 -12.36
CA LEU A 61 5.72 12.88 -11.62
C LEU A 61 4.99 12.25 -10.44
N PHE A 62 4.07 12.96 -9.82
CA PHE A 62 3.31 12.47 -8.68
C PHE A 62 2.47 11.22 -9.01
N TYR A 63 1.81 11.20 -10.16
CA TYR A 63 1.00 10.05 -10.59
C TYR A 63 1.79 8.97 -11.32
N ASP A 64 3.00 9.24 -11.74
CA ASP A 64 3.83 8.32 -12.52
C ASP A 64 4.03 6.94 -11.85
N PRO A 65 4.25 6.86 -10.50
CA PRO A 65 4.31 5.59 -9.80
C PRO A 65 3.00 4.78 -9.89
N ILE A 66 1.84 5.46 -9.93
CA ILE A 66 0.53 4.80 -10.08
C ILE A 66 0.42 4.16 -11.46
N PHE A 67 0.77 4.89 -12.51
CA PHE A 67 0.75 4.36 -13.86
C PHE A 67 1.70 3.18 -14.02
N LYS A 68 2.95 3.33 -13.59
CA LYS A 68 3.98 2.28 -13.66
C LYS A 68 3.58 1.00 -12.94
N ARG A 69 3.04 1.12 -11.71
CA ARG A 69 2.56 -0.02 -10.92
C ARG A 69 1.42 -0.77 -11.62
N ASN A 70 0.60 -0.05 -12.38
CA ASN A 70 -0.48 -0.65 -13.17
C ASN A 70 -0.02 -1.15 -14.56
N GLY A 71 1.25 -0.95 -14.93
CA GLY A 71 1.84 -1.40 -16.20
C GLY A 71 1.56 -0.46 -17.38
N TYR A 72 1.36 0.83 -17.11
CA TYR A 72 1.03 1.86 -18.09
C TYR A 72 1.94 3.08 -17.93
N SER A 73 1.91 3.96 -18.93
CA SER A 73 2.55 5.25 -18.94
C SER A 73 1.52 6.38 -18.87
N PHE A 74 1.98 7.60 -18.61
CA PHE A 74 1.14 8.80 -18.73
C PHE A 74 0.51 8.92 -20.12
N ALA A 75 1.25 8.61 -21.18
CA ALA A 75 0.72 8.66 -22.55
C ALA A 75 -0.41 7.63 -22.79
N ASP A 76 -0.34 6.45 -22.14
CA ASP A 76 -1.44 5.48 -22.16
C ASP A 76 -2.67 6.02 -21.42
N TYR A 77 -2.45 6.67 -20.27
CA TYR A 77 -3.50 7.29 -19.48
C TYR A 77 -4.19 8.42 -20.24
N ASP A 78 -3.43 9.39 -20.74
CA ASP A 78 -3.93 10.52 -21.49
C ASP A 78 -4.77 10.10 -22.68
N ARG A 79 -4.26 9.18 -23.51
CA ARG A 79 -5.02 8.59 -24.60
C ARG A 79 -6.32 7.92 -24.13
N SER A 80 -6.26 7.25 -22.99
CA SER A 80 -7.43 6.55 -22.45
C SER A 80 -8.49 7.52 -21.97
N VAL A 81 -8.08 8.62 -21.33
CA VAL A 81 -8.99 9.69 -20.93
C VAL A 81 -9.75 10.22 -22.15
N HIS A 82 -9.04 10.62 -23.21
CA HIS A 82 -9.66 11.09 -24.44
C HIS A 82 -10.62 10.03 -25.04
N PHE A 83 -10.19 8.78 -25.12
CA PHE A 83 -11.03 7.70 -25.62
C PHE A 83 -12.32 7.50 -24.81
N TYR A 84 -12.29 7.69 -23.49
CA TYR A 84 -13.46 7.51 -22.63
C TYR A 84 -14.31 8.78 -22.55
N LEU A 85 -13.76 9.97 -22.73
CA LEU A 85 -14.51 11.24 -22.81
C LEU A 85 -15.49 11.24 -24.00
N ASP A 86 -15.14 10.60 -25.11
CA ASP A 86 -16.06 10.39 -26.24
C ASP A 86 -17.24 9.48 -25.90
N ARG A 87 -17.25 8.90 -24.68
CA ARG A 87 -18.28 7.95 -24.20
C ARG A 87 -18.71 8.28 -22.77
N PRO A 88 -19.41 9.41 -22.56
CA PRO A 88 -19.63 10.02 -21.25
C PRO A 88 -20.32 9.08 -20.27
N GLU A 89 -21.32 8.31 -20.69
CA GLU A 89 -21.98 7.33 -19.82
C GLU A 89 -21.03 6.24 -19.32
N LYS A 90 -20.12 5.78 -20.19
CA LYS A 90 -19.14 4.76 -19.82
C LYS A 90 -18.10 5.35 -18.88
N TYR A 91 -17.70 6.58 -19.12
CA TYR A 91 -16.79 7.33 -18.27
C TYR A 91 -17.37 7.54 -16.88
N MET A 92 -18.61 8.01 -16.78
CA MET A 92 -19.31 8.20 -15.50
C MET A 92 -19.45 6.88 -14.73
N ARG A 93 -19.79 5.78 -15.39
CA ARG A 93 -19.82 4.46 -14.75
C ARG A 93 -18.45 4.04 -14.20
N MET A 94 -17.35 4.40 -14.86
CA MET A 94 -16.00 4.13 -14.35
C MET A 94 -15.69 4.93 -13.10
N LEU A 95 -16.00 6.22 -13.08
CA LEU A 95 -15.78 7.09 -11.91
C LEU A 95 -16.60 6.61 -10.70
N ASN A 96 -17.87 6.28 -10.92
CA ASN A 96 -18.73 5.74 -9.85
C ASN A 96 -18.15 4.42 -9.28
N ARG A 97 -17.68 3.51 -10.14
CA ARG A 97 -17.05 2.27 -9.70
C ARG A 97 -15.70 2.52 -8.97
N ALA A 98 -14.97 3.55 -9.35
CA ALA A 98 -13.76 3.95 -8.62
C ALA A 98 -14.11 4.45 -7.22
N ALA A 99 -15.13 5.29 -7.10
CA ALA A 99 -15.65 5.75 -5.80
C ALA A 99 -16.17 4.60 -4.93
N ASP A 100 -16.91 3.65 -5.52
CA ASP A 100 -17.38 2.44 -4.82
C ASP A 100 -16.22 1.58 -4.31
N ARG A 101 -15.15 1.48 -5.11
CA ARG A 101 -13.95 0.77 -4.70
C ARG A 101 -13.30 1.43 -3.49
N ILE A 102 -13.15 2.75 -3.50
CA ILE A 102 -12.58 3.51 -2.37
C ILE A 102 -13.42 3.30 -1.12
N ARG A 103 -14.75 3.41 -1.22
CA ARG A 103 -15.65 3.18 -0.08
C ARG A 103 -15.49 1.77 0.51
N LYS A 104 -15.40 0.75 -0.34
CA LYS A 104 -15.21 -0.64 0.10
C LYS A 104 -13.87 -0.86 0.80
N GLU A 105 -12.80 -0.32 0.24
CA GLU A 105 -11.48 -0.44 0.86
C GLU A 105 -11.41 0.38 2.15
N GLY A 106 -11.99 1.58 2.18
CA GLY A 106 -12.10 2.41 3.39
C GLY A 106 -12.86 1.70 4.52
N ALA A 107 -14.00 1.08 4.21
CA ALA A 107 -14.77 0.31 5.20
C ALA A 107 -13.99 -0.87 5.78
N LYS A 108 -13.13 -1.52 5.00
CA LYS A 108 -12.26 -2.59 5.52
C LYS A 108 -11.22 -2.04 6.50
N VAL A 109 -10.54 -0.96 6.12
CA VAL A 109 -9.53 -0.31 6.97
C VAL A 109 -10.17 0.17 8.28
N GLU A 110 -11.38 0.75 8.21
CA GLU A 110 -12.13 1.19 9.38
C GLU A 110 -12.49 0.01 10.30
N LEU A 111 -12.93 -1.10 9.73
CA LEU A 111 -13.24 -2.31 10.48
C LEU A 111 -12.00 -2.88 11.19
N GLU A 112 -10.86 -2.91 10.49
CA GLU A 112 -9.59 -3.34 11.06
C GLU A 112 -9.12 -2.40 12.18
N ALA A 113 -9.22 -1.09 11.96
CA ALA A 113 -8.89 -0.08 12.97
C ALA A 113 -9.80 -0.15 14.21
N ASN A 114 -11.08 -0.48 14.04
CA ASN A 114 -12.01 -0.68 15.16
C ASN A 114 -11.64 -1.92 15.97
N ARG A 115 -11.35 -3.03 15.31
CA ARG A 115 -10.89 -4.25 15.98
C ARG A 115 -9.60 -4.04 16.77
N GLU A 116 -8.70 -3.25 16.23
CA GLU A 116 -7.45 -2.92 16.90
C GLU A 116 -7.70 -2.04 18.13
N ARG A 117 -8.61 -1.06 18.03
CA ARG A 117 -9.02 -0.22 19.17
C ARG A 117 -9.66 -1.05 20.27
N GLU A 118 -10.60 -1.93 19.93
CA GLU A 118 -11.24 -2.84 20.89
C GLU A 118 -10.22 -3.70 21.62
N ARG A 119 -9.26 -4.27 20.88
CA ARG A 119 -8.16 -5.06 21.46
C ARG A 119 -7.29 -4.24 22.41
N MET A 120 -6.96 -3.01 22.01
CA MET A 120 -6.16 -2.12 22.85
C MET A 120 -6.92 -1.67 24.11
N GLU A 121 -8.24 -1.50 24.04
CA GLU A 121 -9.08 -1.21 25.19
C GLU A 121 -9.14 -2.40 26.15
N GLU A 122 -9.28 -3.61 25.63
CA GLU A 122 -9.25 -4.84 26.42
C GLU A 122 -7.92 -4.99 27.16
N ILE A 123 -6.80 -4.79 26.45
CA ILE A 123 -5.46 -4.83 27.07
C ILE A 123 -5.35 -3.75 28.16
N ARG A 124 -5.82 -2.53 27.89
CA ARG A 124 -5.80 -1.45 28.88
C ARG A 124 -6.63 -1.78 30.11
N HIS A 125 -7.80 -2.38 29.91
CA HIS A 125 -8.66 -2.83 31.01
C HIS A 125 -7.96 -3.90 31.84
N LEU A 126 -7.34 -4.89 31.21
CA LEU A 126 -6.59 -5.94 31.90
C LEU A 126 -5.40 -5.39 32.70
N LEU A 127 -4.66 -4.43 32.10
CA LEU A 127 -3.57 -3.74 32.81
C LEU A 127 -4.09 -2.88 33.96
N GLY A 128 -5.25 -2.24 33.80
CA GLY A 128 -5.93 -1.48 34.86
C GLY A 128 -6.36 -2.39 36.04
N LEU A 129 -6.88 -3.56 35.75
CA LEU A 129 -7.19 -4.57 36.79
C LEU A 129 -5.93 -5.00 37.54
N HIS A 130 -4.80 -5.12 36.84
CA HIS A 130 -3.51 -5.45 37.45
C HIS A 130 -3.00 -4.37 38.41
N GLN A 131 -3.36 -3.11 38.19
CA GLN A 131 -2.96 -1.99 39.03
C GLN A 131 -3.67 -1.96 40.38
N TRP A 132 -4.82 -2.65 40.49
CA TRP A 132 -5.59 -2.77 41.74
C TRP A 132 -5.23 -4.04 42.54
N MET A 133 -4.42 -4.92 41.97
CA MET A 133 -3.91 -6.09 42.70
C MET A 133 -2.71 -5.63 43.53
N ASP A 134 -2.78 -5.85 44.84
CA ASP A 134 -1.68 -5.54 45.75
C ASP A 134 -0.53 -6.51 45.50
N PHE A 135 0.41 -6.08 44.69
CA PHE A 135 1.51 -6.90 44.18
C PHE A 135 2.45 -7.42 45.29
N GLU A 136 2.48 -6.74 46.44
CA GLU A 136 3.33 -7.20 47.54
C GLU A 136 2.80 -8.44 48.24
N GLU A 137 1.48 -8.55 48.40
CA GLU A 137 0.90 -9.72 49.06
C GLU A 137 0.66 -10.88 48.09
N ASP A 138 0.25 -10.59 46.85
CA ASP A 138 -0.06 -11.60 45.82
C ASP A 138 1.19 -12.11 45.10
N SER A 139 2.28 -11.35 45.04
CA SER A 139 3.51 -11.82 44.41
C SER A 139 4.15 -13.00 45.13
N LEU A 140 3.89 -13.15 46.44
CA LEU A 140 4.33 -14.30 47.23
C LEU A 140 3.42 -15.56 47.00
N ARG A 141 2.21 -15.34 46.53
CA ARG A 141 1.23 -16.44 46.29
C ARG A 141 1.15 -16.85 44.83
N TRP A 142 1.59 -16.02 43.90
CA TRP A 142 1.43 -16.27 42.49
C TRP A 142 2.70 -16.82 41.86
N ALA A 143 2.75 -18.14 41.71
CA ALA A 143 3.84 -18.83 41.00
C ALA A 143 3.71 -18.72 39.45
N GLY A 144 2.60 -18.18 38.97
CA GLY A 144 2.29 -18.12 37.54
C GLY A 144 3.29 -17.34 36.69
N PRO A 145 3.71 -16.13 37.04
CA PRO A 145 4.71 -15.39 36.28
C PRO A 145 6.07 -16.06 36.23
N GLN A 146 6.46 -16.72 37.30
CA GLN A 146 7.73 -17.42 37.40
C GLN A 146 7.77 -18.67 36.51
N THR A 147 6.62 -19.28 36.27
CA THR A 147 6.49 -20.44 35.37
C THR A 147 6.32 -20.04 33.91
N LEU A 148 5.66 -18.91 33.62
CA LEU A 148 5.45 -18.41 32.27
C LEU A 148 6.66 -17.65 31.73
N TRP A 149 7.43 -17.02 32.63
CA TRP A 149 8.67 -16.31 32.28
C TRP A 149 9.79 -16.70 33.27
N PRO A 150 10.37 -17.88 33.11
CA PRO A 150 11.46 -18.32 33.97
C PRO A 150 12.70 -17.41 33.89
N GLU A 151 12.81 -16.61 32.84
CA GLU A 151 13.85 -15.60 32.67
C GLU A 151 13.46 -14.22 33.24
N TYR A 152 12.23 -14.10 33.73
CA TYR A 152 11.76 -12.88 34.35
C TYR A 152 12.27 -12.84 35.79
N VAL A 153 13.52 -12.42 35.89
CA VAL A 153 13.85 -11.43 36.88
C VAL A 153 14.22 -11.96 38.23
N ASP A 154 15.44 -12.17 38.37
CA ASP A 154 16.04 -11.71 39.61
C ASP A 154 16.21 -10.19 39.58
N THR A 155 15.23 -9.46 40.11
CA THR A 155 15.29 -7.98 40.25
C THR A 155 16.44 -7.52 41.14
N ARG A 156 17.13 -8.45 41.79
CA ARG A 156 18.32 -8.24 42.60
C ARG A 156 19.61 -8.22 41.78
N ASP A 157 19.54 -8.66 40.53
CA ASP A 157 20.64 -8.54 39.58
C ASP A 157 20.58 -7.14 38.91
N PRO A 158 21.56 -6.27 39.19
CA PRO A 158 21.64 -4.96 38.52
C PRO A 158 21.80 -5.04 37.01
N GLY A 159 22.03 -6.23 36.46
CA GLY A 159 22.11 -6.50 35.04
C GLY A 159 20.75 -6.63 34.34
N TRP A 160 19.62 -6.78 35.07
CA TRP A 160 18.27 -6.85 34.46
C TRP A 160 17.88 -5.57 33.70
N LYS A 161 18.71 -4.55 33.87
CA LYS A 161 18.45 -3.18 33.42
C LYS A 161 17.90 -3.00 32.05
N LEU A 162 17.89 -3.97 31.20
CA LEU A 162 17.43 -3.79 29.86
C LEU A 162 17.31 -5.15 29.18
N LEU A 163 16.35 -5.94 29.55
CA LEU A 163 15.76 -6.80 28.55
C LEU A 163 15.21 -5.85 27.49
N LYS A 164 16.05 -5.54 26.52
CA LYS A 164 15.66 -4.79 25.34
C LYS A 164 14.48 -5.52 24.74
N TYR A 165 13.32 -4.89 24.82
CA TYR A 165 12.17 -5.30 24.02
C TYR A 165 12.68 -5.51 22.61
N GLN A 166 12.77 -6.75 22.17
CA GLN A 166 12.98 -7.09 20.78
C GLN A 166 11.58 -7.26 20.20
N PRO A 167 11.12 -6.35 19.32
CA PRO A 167 9.87 -6.54 18.63
C PRO A 167 9.99 -7.82 17.82
N PHE A 168 8.98 -8.65 17.91
CA PHE A 168 8.86 -9.83 17.07
C PHE A 168 9.06 -9.46 15.61
N LYS A 169 9.96 -10.21 14.94
CA LYS A 169 10.17 -10.07 13.50
C LYS A 169 9.02 -10.67 12.71
#